data_45f9fe63acfc4dc174ceb141fc71034d
#
_entry.id   45f9fe63acfc4dc174ceb141fc71034d
#
_cell.length_a   1.000
_cell.length_b   1.000
_cell.length_c   1.000
_cell.angle_alpha   90.00
_cell.angle_beta   90.00
_cell.angle_gamma   90.00
#
_symmetry.space_group_name_H-M   'P 1'
#
loop_
_entity.id
_entity.type
_entity.pdbx_description
1 polymer ?
#
loop_
_entity_poly.entity_id
_entity_poly.type
_entity_poly.pdbx_seq_one_letter_code
_entity_poly.pdbx_strand_id
1 'polypeptide(L)'
;MKIKMKKALCALFAIILVCAGLSACGKSPCYAKITYSDGSSEMLDMKKFCALHYQNKYAYSEKYSGNKIEAVDRISSISSSKSDAIISTSDWTFFLDDDNPIIVDLRKGTLVKFYGELAEATNGNPLVFVDTIVIIEEE
;
A
#
# COMPACT_ATOMS: atom_id res chain seq x y z
N MET A 1 18.45 -2.64 -7.82
CA MET A 1 17.20 -3.21 -7.79
C MET A 1 16.03 -2.27 -7.88
N LYS A 2 15.85 -1.47 -6.86
CA LYS A 2 14.75 -0.54 -6.92
C LYS A 2 14.93 0.35 -8.14
N ILE A 3 16.08 0.59 -8.56
CA ILE A 3 16.33 1.39 -9.73
C ILE A 3 15.73 0.76 -10.94
N LYS A 4 15.82 -0.50 -10.99
CA LYS A 4 15.35 -1.19 -12.17
C LYS A 4 13.87 -1.16 -12.11
N MET A 5 13.34 -1.34 -10.95
CA MET A 5 11.92 -1.40 -10.78
C MET A 5 11.43 -0.07 -11.24
N LYS A 6 12.06 0.97 -10.81
CA LYS A 6 11.64 2.28 -11.17
C LYS A 6 11.58 2.40 -12.66
N LYS A 7 12.51 1.90 -13.32
CA LYS A 7 12.52 2.00 -14.75
C LYS A 7 11.39 1.27 -15.37
N ALA A 8 11.21 0.10 -14.91
CA ALA A 8 10.18 -0.74 -15.48
C ALA A 8 8.92 0.03 -15.36
N LEU A 9 8.75 0.68 -14.21
CA LEU A 9 7.56 1.37 -13.98
C LEU A 9 7.52 2.55 -14.86
N CYS A 10 8.51 3.25 -14.97
CA CYS A 10 8.48 4.39 -15.79
C CYS A 10 8.10 4.07 -17.19
N ALA A 11 8.61 3.07 -17.64
CA ALA A 11 8.34 2.67 -19.00
C ALA A 11 6.86 2.54 -19.15
N LEU A 12 6.32 1.95 -18.21
CA LEU A 12 4.92 1.66 -18.29
C LEU A 12 4.17 2.88 -18.05
N PHE A 13 4.48 3.51 -17.19
CA PHE A 13 3.73 4.59 -16.81
C PHE A 13 3.97 5.73 -17.58
N ALA A 14 5.11 5.89 -17.99
CA ALA A 14 5.42 6.99 -18.72
C ALA A 14 4.19 7.44 -19.36
N ILE A 15 3.58 6.64 -19.78
CA ILE A 15 2.40 6.92 -20.48
C ILE A 15 1.34 7.30 -19.61
N ILE A 16 0.98 6.49 -18.86
CA ILE A 16 -0.11 6.69 -18.06
C ILE A 16 0.05 7.85 -17.23
N LEU A 17 1.15 7.93 -16.83
CA LEU A 17 1.33 8.89 -15.94
C LEU A 17 1.14 10.10 -16.48
N VAL A 18 1.40 10.21 -17.53
CA VAL A 18 1.24 11.26 -18.15
C VAL A 18 -0.04 11.76 -17.72
N CYS A 19 -0.84 11.02 -17.78
CA CYS A 19 -2.08 11.38 -17.39
C CYS A 19 -1.96 11.80 -16.04
N ALA A 20 -1.25 11.20 -15.42
CA ALA A 20 -1.16 11.49 -14.13
C ALA A 20 -0.51 12.78 -14.06
N GLY A 21 0.08 13.10 -15.05
CA GLY A 21 0.77 14.29 -14.99
C GLY A 21 -0.16 15.25 -14.47
N LEU A 22 -1.29 14.98 -14.58
CA LEU A 22 -2.24 15.72 -14.10
C LEU A 22 -2.09 15.86 -12.70
N SER A 23 -1.65 15.03 -12.17
CA SER A 23 -1.47 15.01 -10.79
C SER A 23 -0.62 16.21 -10.52
N ALA A 24 -0.08 16.68 -11.49
CA ALA A 24 0.80 17.77 -11.34
C ALA A 24 -0.07 18.83 -10.74
N CYS A 25 -1.35 18.56 -10.77
CA CYS A 25 -2.25 19.53 -10.26
C CYS A 25 -2.37 19.35 -8.78
N GLY A 26 -1.45 18.70 -8.15
CA GLY A 26 -1.55 18.54 -6.74
C GLY A 26 -2.20 17.30 -6.21
N LYS A 27 -2.54 16.38 -7.08
CA LYS A 27 -3.16 15.18 -6.61
C LYS A 27 -2.15 14.31 -5.95
N SER A 28 -2.57 13.66 -4.90
CA SER A 28 -1.74 12.71 -4.20
C SER A 28 -1.44 11.51 -5.09
N PRO A 29 -0.23 10.96 -5.04
CA PRO A 29 0.10 9.77 -5.81
C PRO A 29 -0.43 8.53 -5.10
N CYS A 30 -1.02 8.68 -3.93
CA CYS A 30 -1.46 7.55 -3.14
C CYS A 30 -2.79 7.00 -3.64
N TYR A 31 -2.92 5.70 -3.65
CA TYR A 31 -4.16 5.04 -4.05
C TYR A 31 -4.19 3.61 -3.52
N ALA A 32 -5.33 2.99 -3.61
CA ALA A 32 -5.44 1.57 -3.32
C ALA A 32 -6.45 0.93 -4.27
N LYS A 33 -6.12 -0.24 -4.79
CA LYS A 33 -6.97 -0.99 -5.69
C LYS A 33 -7.15 -2.37 -5.12
N ILE A 34 -8.40 -2.81 -4.98
CA ILE A 34 -8.69 -4.14 -4.47
C ILE A 34 -9.13 -5.03 -5.63
N THR A 35 -8.73 -6.29 -5.59
CA THR A 35 -9.17 -7.29 -6.58
C THR A 35 -9.87 -8.40 -5.79
N TYR A 36 -11.10 -8.65 -6.16
CA TYR A 36 -11.93 -9.63 -5.49
C TYR A 36 -11.73 -11.03 -6.06
N SER A 37 -12.23 -12.02 -5.35
CA SER A 37 -12.03 -13.41 -5.74
C SER A 37 -12.62 -13.75 -7.11
N ASP A 38 -13.60 -12.99 -7.59
CA ASP A 38 -14.19 -13.23 -8.89
C ASP A 38 -13.38 -12.56 -10.01
N GLY A 39 -12.27 -11.94 -9.68
CA GLY A 39 -11.41 -11.30 -10.67
C GLY A 39 -11.71 -9.82 -10.91
N SER A 40 -12.82 -9.33 -10.38
CA SER A 40 -13.16 -7.92 -10.56
C SER A 40 -12.31 -7.07 -9.65
N SER A 41 -12.12 -5.82 -9.97
CA SER A 41 -11.34 -4.93 -9.13
C SER A 41 -11.96 -3.54 -9.12
N GLU A 42 -11.62 -2.76 -8.12
CA GLU A 42 -12.08 -1.39 -8.02
C GLU A 42 -11.08 -0.56 -7.24
N MET A 43 -11.05 0.72 -7.53
CA MET A 43 -10.23 1.64 -6.76
C MET A 43 -11.00 1.93 -5.47
N LEU A 44 -10.33 1.90 -4.34
CA LEU A 44 -10.99 2.13 -3.07
C LEU A 44 -11.08 3.62 -2.77
N ASP A 45 -12.24 3.99 -2.24
CA ASP A 45 -12.40 5.32 -1.68
C ASP A 45 -11.86 5.15 -0.24
N MET A 46 -10.64 5.55 -0.01
CA MET A 46 -9.97 5.31 1.27
C MET A 46 -10.69 5.89 2.47
N LYS A 47 -11.39 6.99 2.29
CA LYS A 47 -12.09 7.59 3.40
C LYS A 47 -13.19 6.64 3.86
N LYS A 48 -13.96 6.10 2.91
CA LYS A 48 -15.05 5.21 3.23
C LYS A 48 -14.52 3.86 3.71
N PHE A 49 -13.46 3.39 3.10
CA PHE A 49 -12.87 2.11 3.43
C PHE A 49 -12.36 2.13 4.88
N CYS A 50 -11.61 3.14 5.25
CA CYS A 50 -11.09 3.23 6.60
C CYS A 50 -12.20 3.49 7.62
N ALA A 51 -13.22 4.24 7.22
CA ALA A 51 -14.34 4.48 8.11
C ALA A 51 -15.05 3.17 8.42
N LEU A 52 -15.25 2.32 7.43
CA LEU A 52 -15.91 1.04 7.65
C LEU A 52 -15.04 0.17 8.58
N HIS A 53 -13.74 0.15 8.34
CA HIS A 53 -12.81 -0.62 9.16
C HIS A 53 -12.92 -0.20 10.62
N TYR A 54 -13.05 1.09 10.85
CA TYR A 54 -13.10 1.60 12.19
C TYR A 54 -14.47 1.43 12.84
N GLN A 55 -15.52 1.65 12.09
CA GLN A 55 -16.88 1.66 12.63
C GLN A 55 -17.57 0.29 12.69
N ASN A 56 -17.24 -0.59 11.77
CA ASN A 56 -17.89 -1.88 11.71
C ASN A 56 -16.92 -2.97 11.21
N LYS A 57 -16.10 -3.45 12.13
CA LYS A 57 -15.08 -4.43 11.79
C LYS A 57 -15.63 -5.71 11.17
N TYR A 58 -16.83 -6.10 11.56
CA TYR A 58 -17.41 -7.31 11.04
C TYR A 58 -17.73 -7.12 9.54
N ALA A 59 -18.41 -6.03 9.20
CA ALA A 59 -18.79 -5.75 7.82
C ALA A 59 -17.52 -5.57 6.96
N TYR A 60 -16.49 -4.94 7.51
CA TYR A 60 -15.24 -4.78 6.81
C TYR A 60 -14.65 -6.14 6.49
N SER A 61 -14.55 -7.00 7.48
CA SER A 61 -13.92 -8.31 7.30
C SER A 61 -14.70 -9.16 6.30
N GLU A 62 -16.03 -9.11 6.37
CA GLU A 62 -16.85 -9.89 5.48
C GLU A 62 -16.67 -9.43 4.02
N LYS A 63 -16.54 -8.13 3.82
CA LYS A 63 -16.47 -7.59 2.47
C LYS A 63 -15.07 -7.63 1.89
N TYR A 64 -14.07 -7.35 2.70
CA TYR A 64 -12.73 -7.10 2.19
C TYR A 64 -11.64 -8.10 2.53
N SER A 65 -11.71 -8.77 3.68
CA SER A 65 -10.60 -9.63 4.10
C SER A 65 -10.39 -10.77 3.11
N GLY A 66 -9.16 -11.15 2.91
CA GLY A 66 -8.80 -12.23 1.99
C GLY A 66 -8.66 -11.81 0.54
N ASN A 67 -9.04 -10.59 0.21
CA ASN A 67 -8.90 -10.13 -1.16
C ASN A 67 -7.54 -9.48 -1.38
N LYS A 68 -7.13 -9.37 -2.64
CA LYS A 68 -5.82 -8.83 -2.97
C LYS A 68 -5.87 -7.31 -3.04
N ILE A 69 -4.78 -6.69 -2.63
CA ILE A 69 -4.71 -5.24 -2.62
C ILE A 69 -3.41 -4.80 -3.29
N GLU A 70 -3.50 -3.70 -4.02
CA GLU A 70 -2.34 -3.04 -4.57
C GLU A 70 -2.46 -1.61 -4.05
N ALA A 71 -1.47 -1.11 -3.37
CA ALA A 71 -1.57 0.24 -2.81
C ALA A 71 -0.28 1.02 -2.92
N VAL A 72 -0.40 2.32 -3.03
CA VAL A 72 0.73 3.23 -3.00
C VAL A 72 0.45 4.20 -1.87
N ASP A 73 1.38 4.32 -0.95
CA ASP A 73 1.20 5.23 0.18
C ASP A 73 2.57 5.63 0.75
N ARG A 74 2.57 6.64 1.61
CA ARG A 74 3.79 7.12 2.22
C ARG A 74 3.97 6.55 3.61
N ILE A 75 5.18 6.16 3.91
CA ILE A 75 5.50 5.61 5.22
C ILE A 75 5.40 6.71 6.26
N SER A 76 4.67 6.45 7.31
CA SER A 76 4.52 7.38 8.43
C SER A 76 5.38 6.96 9.62
N SER A 77 5.63 5.68 9.81
CA SER A 77 6.50 5.24 10.89
C SER A 77 7.04 3.83 10.62
N ILE A 78 8.17 3.54 11.20
CA ILE A 78 8.78 2.23 11.12
C ILE A 78 9.21 1.87 12.53
N SER A 79 8.78 0.72 13.01
CA SER A 79 9.16 0.26 14.32
C SER A 79 9.54 -1.22 14.21
N SER A 80 9.99 -1.81 15.29
CA SER A 80 10.39 -3.20 15.24
C SER A 80 9.67 -4.01 16.29
N SER A 81 9.47 -5.27 16.02
CA SER A 81 8.86 -6.19 16.95
C SER A 81 9.53 -7.53 16.73
N LYS A 82 10.30 -7.97 17.70
CA LYS A 82 11.03 -9.24 17.61
C LYS A 82 11.72 -9.44 16.26
N SER A 83 11.13 -10.22 15.39
CA SER A 83 11.75 -10.54 14.12
C SER A 83 11.15 -9.78 12.94
N ASP A 84 10.30 -8.80 13.19
CA ASP A 84 9.65 -8.08 12.13
C ASP A 84 9.83 -6.58 12.23
N ALA A 85 9.80 -5.91 11.11
CA ALA A 85 9.67 -4.49 11.06
C ALA A 85 8.18 -4.20 10.87
N ILE A 86 7.65 -3.29 11.64
CA ILE A 86 6.24 -2.89 11.54
C ILE A 86 6.23 -1.59 10.78
N ILE A 87 5.61 -1.59 9.63
CA ILE A 87 5.54 -0.41 8.78
C ILE A 87 4.13 0.15 8.84
N SER A 88 4.02 1.43 9.15
CA SER A 88 2.73 2.09 9.09
C SER A 88 2.79 3.18 8.04
N THR A 89 1.73 3.32 7.30
CA THR A 89 1.57 4.40 6.35
C THR A 89 0.40 5.25 6.84
N SER A 90 -0.08 6.17 6.04
CA SER A 90 -1.22 6.98 6.46
C SER A 90 -2.44 6.10 6.74
N ASP A 91 -2.64 5.11 5.89
CA ASP A 91 -3.87 4.31 5.97
C ASP A 91 -3.65 2.82 6.24
N TRP A 92 -2.42 2.35 6.20
CA TRP A 92 -2.15 0.91 6.26
C TRP A 92 -1.11 0.53 7.29
N THR A 93 -1.14 -0.73 7.70
CA THR A 93 -0.07 -1.31 8.55
C THR A 93 0.32 -2.64 7.92
N PHE A 94 1.60 -2.94 7.87
CA PHE A 94 2.06 -4.23 7.42
C PHE A 94 3.40 -4.57 8.07
N PHE A 95 3.76 -5.84 8.00
CA PHE A 95 4.99 -6.31 8.62
C PHE A 95 5.95 -6.80 7.53
N LEU A 96 7.23 -6.57 7.72
CA LEU A 96 8.25 -7.12 6.86
C LEU A 96 9.23 -7.87 7.74
N ASP A 97 9.75 -8.98 7.25
CA ASP A 97 10.73 -9.74 8.00
C ASP A 97 11.92 -8.82 8.18
N ASP A 98 12.56 -8.87 9.32
CA ASP A 98 13.64 -7.96 9.64
C ASP A 98 14.88 -8.19 8.77
N ASP A 99 14.94 -9.31 8.05
CA ASP A 99 16.05 -9.58 7.16
C ASP A 99 15.72 -9.14 5.72
N ASN A 100 14.55 -8.55 5.50
CA ASN A 100 14.17 -8.06 4.17
C ASN A 100 15.08 -6.87 3.85
N PRO A 101 15.88 -6.96 2.79
CA PRO A 101 16.85 -5.93 2.45
C PRO A 101 16.29 -4.54 2.17
N ILE A 102 15.03 -4.43 1.84
CA ILE A 102 14.45 -3.14 1.52
C ILE A 102 14.36 -2.26 2.77
N ILE A 103 14.27 -2.89 3.93
CA ILE A 103 14.09 -2.16 5.18
C ILE A 103 15.12 -1.05 5.40
N VAL A 104 16.37 -1.31 5.03
CA VAL A 104 17.42 -0.33 5.26
C VAL A 104 17.23 0.94 4.44
N ASP A 105 16.42 0.87 3.39
CA ASP A 105 16.20 2.01 2.52
C ASP A 105 14.90 2.73 2.83
N LEU A 106 14.09 2.19 3.72
CA LEU A 106 12.82 2.82 4.06
C LEU A 106 13.00 3.96 5.05
N ARG A 107 12.27 5.02 4.87
CA ARG A 107 12.28 6.17 5.77
C ARG A 107 10.88 6.74 5.87
N LYS A 108 10.64 7.51 6.91
CA LYS A 108 9.38 8.22 7.05
C LYS A 108 9.28 9.12 5.82
N GLY A 109 8.16 9.12 5.18
CA GLY A 109 7.91 9.89 3.97
C GLY A 109 8.20 9.15 2.66
N THR A 110 8.87 8.01 2.73
CA THR A 110 9.16 7.22 1.54
C THR A 110 7.86 6.76 0.91
N LEU A 111 7.75 6.92 -0.38
CA LEU A 111 6.58 6.47 -1.12
C LEU A 111 6.84 5.02 -1.53
N VAL A 112 5.93 4.13 -1.17
CA VAL A 112 6.07 2.71 -1.50
C VAL A 112 4.85 2.19 -2.22
N LYS A 113 5.05 1.17 -3.03
CA LYS A 113 3.94 0.48 -3.66
C LYS A 113 4.03 -0.95 -3.14
N PHE A 114 2.93 -1.47 -2.64
CA PHE A 114 2.92 -2.82 -2.11
C PHE A 114 1.72 -3.60 -2.59
N TYR A 115 1.88 -4.91 -2.62
CA TYR A 115 0.86 -5.82 -3.05
C TYR A 115 0.72 -6.87 -1.96
N GLY A 116 -0.46 -7.28 -1.69
CA GLY A 116 -0.67 -8.31 -0.68
C GLY A 116 -2.12 -8.68 -0.53
N GLU A 117 -2.46 -9.23 0.62
CA GLU A 117 -3.80 -9.68 0.89
C GLU A 117 -4.30 -8.97 2.13
N LEU A 118 -5.54 -8.52 2.10
CA LEU A 118 -6.13 -7.83 3.23
C LEU A 118 -6.43 -8.81 4.34
N ALA A 119 -6.02 -8.47 5.54
CA ALA A 119 -6.33 -9.25 6.73
C ALA A 119 -7.70 -8.86 7.25
N GLU A 120 -8.18 -9.59 8.23
CA GLU A 120 -9.42 -9.24 8.92
C GLU A 120 -9.17 -7.93 9.67
N ALA A 121 -10.24 -7.27 10.04
CA ALA A 121 -10.14 -6.00 10.73
C ALA A 121 -9.39 -6.12 12.06
N THR A 122 -8.60 -5.12 12.34
CA THR A 122 -7.81 -5.10 13.58
C THR A 122 -8.05 -3.78 14.30
N ASN A 123 -7.39 -3.58 15.41
CA ASN A 123 -7.43 -2.31 16.10
C ASN A 123 -6.31 -1.48 15.45
N GLY A 124 -6.56 -0.36 14.96
CA GLY A 124 -5.56 0.46 14.28
C GLY A 124 -5.84 0.51 12.79
N ASN A 125 -4.84 0.73 11.98
CA ASN A 125 -5.04 0.81 10.54
C ASN A 125 -5.29 -0.56 9.91
N PRO A 126 -5.96 -0.59 8.78
CA PRO A 126 -6.14 -1.84 8.06
C PRO A 126 -4.79 -2.56 7.84
N LEU A 127 -4.77 -3.84 8.10
CA LEU A 127 -3.56 -4.65 8.03
C LEU A 127 -3.48 -5.39 6.70
N VAL A 128 -2.30 -5.43 6.12
CA VAL A 128 -2.07 -6.15 4.87
C VAL A 128 -0.94 -7.16 5.07
N PHE A 129 -1.15 -8.36 4.56
CA PHE A 129 -0.10 -9.35 4.52
C PHE A 129 0.63 -9.10 3.19
N VAL A 130 1.75 -8.40 3.23
CA VAL A 130 2.44 -7.96 2.03
C VAL A 130 3.27 -9.06 1.37
N ASP A 131 3.09 -9.21 0.05
CA ASP A 131 3.86 -10.17 -0.71
C ASP A 131 5.04 -9.46 -1.37
N THR A 132 4.83 -8.26 -1.88
CA THR A 132 5.84 -7.53 -2.63
C THR A 132 5.77 -6.06 -2.28
N ILE A 133 6.93 -5.43 -2.12
CA ILE A 133 6.96 -4.00 -1.85
C ILE A 133 8.12 -3.40 -2.62
N VAL A 134 7.91 -2.24 -3.21
CA VAL A 134 8.96 -1.51 -3.90
C VAL A 134 8.92 -0.05 -3.52
N ILE A 135 10.05 0.60 -3.56
CA ILE A 135 10.14 2.02 -3.28
C ILE A 135 9.93 2.75 -4.60
N ILE A 136 9.06 3.75 -4.56
CA ILE A 136 8.83 4.60 -5.72
C ILE A 136 9.72 5.82 -5.53
N GLU A 137 10.63 6.03 -6.46
CA GLU A 137 11.51 7.16 -6.34
C GLU A 137 10.84 8.37 -6.98
N GLU A 138 10.86 9.47 -6.27
CA GLU A 138 10.23 10.69 -6.74
C GLU A 138 11.31 11.68 -7.13
N GLU A 139 10.99 12.57 -8.05
CA GLU A 139 11.96 13.57 -8.50
C GLU A 139 11.75 14.89 -7.84
#